data_4183cb2989a67d2254f1493ec7b1d632
#
_entry.id   4183cb2989a67d2254f1493ec7b1d632
#
_cell.length_a   1.000
_cell.length_b   1.000
_cell.length_c   1.000
_cell.angle_alpha   90.00
_cell.angle_beta   90.00
_cell.angle_gamma   90.00
#
_symmetry.space_group_name_H-M   'P 1'
#
loop_
_entity.id
_entity.type
_entity.pdbx_description
1 polymer ?
#
loop_
_entity_poly.entity_id
_entity_poly.type
_entity_poly.pdbx_seq_one_letter_code
_entity_poly.pdbx_strand_id
1 'polypeptide(L)'
;GKCSELTVQPGWNRLIVSWTNSADPVIDKIKITWSKDGIVKEELLDKETDTYNIQDLEDGNYEVTVCSVDKEGNTSLKSTVYGRPYTAIHEMVQSFTQIVSSHYFIQNRLVLFFQGWEENVTDAYLTYTKADGSTGNLDLNKQLVNKLYYLLPDEIDMSKPVELYRSGHIQGCEDEINFAPTTLENIKLFSANFKQEMKRQYGFDEEIPEDWASTVEEVNLNWTIGNFCDLLNLTNLKKLVLGKQRYIREDLVNDTETAQSKVYDSAISDFVLQTLHELNPEFVVERYNKHYSTLSSADFIVEKGLSALP
;
A
#
# COMPACT_ATOMS: atom_id res chain seq x y z
N GLY A 1 9.31 49.06 -14.25
CA GLY A 1 7.95 48.63 -13.94
C GLY A 1 7.91 47.31 -13.22
N LYS A 2 6.96 47.17 -12.30
CA LYS A 2 6.75 45.95 -11.49
C LYS A 2 6.05 44.87 -12.28
N CYS A 3 6.46 43.63 -12.15
CA CYS A 3 5.66 42.45 -12.55
C CYS A 3 4.40 42.35 -11.69
N SER A 4 3.28 42.03 -12.28
CA SER A 4 1.98 41.95 -11.60
C SER A 4 1.27 40.60 -11.82
N GLU A 5 0.17 40.41 -11.13
CA GLU A 5 -0.66 39.19 -11.26
C GLU A 5 0.14 37.89 -11.10
N LEU A 6 1.09 37.90 -10.17
CA LEU A 6 1.92 36.73 -9.90
C LEU A 6 1.08 35.57 -9.30
N THR A 7 1.10 34.44 -9.96
CA THR A 7 0.42 33.22 -9.53
C THR A 7 1.37 32.04 -9.55
N VAL A 8 1.07 31.04 -8.74
CA VAL A 8 1.77 29.77 -8.73
C VAL A 8 0.77 28.64 -8.79
N GLN A 9 1.00 27.68 -9.70
CA GLN A 9 0.21 26.46 -9.84
C GLN A 9 1.09 25.27 -9.48
N PRO A 10 0.75 24.51 -8.42
CA PRO A 10 1.53 23.33 -8.04
C PRO A 10 1.39 22.21 -9.07
N GLY A 11 2.50 21.52 -9.32
CA GLY A 11 2.55 20.30 -10.12
C GLY A 11 3.30 19.21 -9.39
N TRP A 12 3.62 18.16 -10.11
CA TRP A 12 4.39 17.04 -9.59
C TRP A 12 5.88 17.38 -9.52
N ASN A 13 6.41 17.55 -8.31
CA ASN A 13 7.79 17.95 -8.01
C ASN A 13 8.15 19.30 -8.65
N ARG A 14 7.17 20.15 -8.93
CA ARG A 14 7.37 21.43 -9.60
C ARG A 14 6.35 22.48 -9.21
N LEU A 15 6.70 23.73 -9.50
CA LEU A 15 5.80 24.88 -9.43
C LEU A 15 5.80 25.61 -10.77
N ILE A 16 4.63 25.90 -11.30
CA ILE A 16 4.47 26.70 -12.52
C ILE A 16 4.11 28.11 -12.08
N VAL A 17 4.99 29.06 -12.38
CA VAL A 17 4.86 30.44 -11.98
C VAL A 17 4.47 31.28 -13.22
N SER A 18 3.47 32.14 -13.07
CA SER A 18 3.00 33.01 -14.14
C SER A 18 2.79 34.42 -13.62
N TRP A 19 3.03 35.40 -14.48
CA TRP A 19 2.90 36.83 -14.15
C TRP A 19 2.60 37.63 -15.39
N THR A 20 2.31 38.93 -15.18
CA THR A 20 2.14 39.90 -16.25
C THR A 20 3.32 40.87 -16.20
N ASN A 21 4.02 41.02 -17.32
CA ASN A 21 5.13 41.94 -17.46
C ASN A 21 4.64 43.38 -17.58
N SER A 22 5.44 44.33 -17.07
CA SER A 22 5.26 45.74 -17.30
C SER A 22 5.57 46.10 -18.76
N ALA A 23 4.87 47.07 -19.31
CA ALA A 23 5.14 47.62 -20.65
C ALA A 23 6.31 48.61 -20.68
N ASP A 24 7.02 48.81 -19.59
CA ASP A 24 8.12 49.76 -19.46
C ASP A 24 9.28 49.37 -20.39
N PRO A 25 9.67 50.26 -21.36
CA PRO A 25 10.68 49.92 -22.36
C PRO A 25 12.11 49.83 -21.82
N VAL A 26 12.37 50.23 -20.55
CA VAL A 26 13.70 50.10 -19.95
C VAL A 26 14.00 48.69 -19.46
N ILE A 27 13.02 47.81 -19.44
CA ILE A 27 13.17 46.42 -18.98
C ILE A 27 14.04 45.65 -19.98
N ASP A 28 15.06 44.96 -19.45
CA ASP A 28 15.99 44.13 -20.21
C ASP A 28 15.83 42.64 -19.91
N LYS A 29 15.59 42.31 -18.62
CA LYS A 29 15.46 40.95 -18.15
C LYS A 29 14.33 40.82 -17.12
N ILE A 30 13.91 39.61 -16.90
CA ILE A 30 13.05 39.21 -15.76
C ILE A 30 13.88 38.34 -14.84
N LYS A 31 13.77 38.57 -13.53
CA LYS A 31 14.44 37.78 -12.52
C LYS A 31 13.41 37.04 -11.67
N ILE A 32 13.51 35.74 -11.66
CA ILE A 32 12.72 34.88 -10.77
C ILE A 32 13.63 34.32 -9.71
N THR A 33 13.14 34.30 -8.46
CA THR A 33 13.85 33.80 -7.29
C THR A 33 12.93 32.86 -6.51
N TRP A 34 13.45 31.76 -6.06
CA TRP A 34 12.69 30.86 -5.17
C TRP A 34 13.57 30.39 -4.04
N SER A 35 12.96 30.25 -2.85
CA SER A 35 13.69 29.89 -1.65
C SER A 35 12.88 28.99 -0.72
N LYS A 36 13.60 28.09 -0.06
CA LYS A 36 13.11 27.24 1.01
C LYS A 36 14.26 27.02 2.00
N ASP A 37 13.97 27.11 3.31
CA ASP A 37 14.93 26.84 4.38
C ASP A 37 16.25 27.64 4.26
N GLY A 38 16.14 28.88 3.82
CA GLY A 38 17.29 29.77 3.65
C GLY A 38 18.14 29.52 2.40
N ILE A 39 17.82 28.52 1.60
CA ILE A 39 18.48 28.25 0.32
C ILE A 39 17.74 29.01 -0.77
N VAL A 40 18.44 29.92 -1.43
CA VAL A 40 17.89 30.80 -2.47
C VAL A 40 18.48 30.42 -3.83
N LYS A 41 17.60 30.26 -4.81
CA LYS A 41 17.97 30.05 -6.22
C LYS A 41 17.33 31.12 -7.07
N GLU A 42 17.97 31.47 -8.17
CA GLU A 42 17.46 32.47 -9.07
C GLU A 42 17.80 32.16 -10.53
N GLU A 43 16.98 32.68 -11.42
CA GLU A 43 17.21 32.68 -12.86
C GLU A 43 16.93 34.06 -13.45
N LEU A 44 17.75 34.45 -14.41
CA LEU A 44 17.51 35.61 -15.28
C LEU A 44 16.90 35.13 -16.59
N LEU A 45 15.74 35.69 -16.93
CA LEU A 45 14.96 35.29 -18.08
C LEU A 45 14.88 36.42 -19.08
N ASP A 46 14.58 36.11 -20.32
CA ASP A 46 14.33 37.12 -21.34
C ASP A 46 13.15 38.02 -20.95
N LYS A 47 13.19 39.27 -21.35
CA LYS A 47 12.20 40.27 -20.97
C LYS A 47 10.77 39.96 -21.41
N GLU A 48 10.60 39.08 -22.40
CA GLU A 48 9.29 38.66 -22.90
C GLU A 48 8.71 37.46 -22.09
N THR A 49 9.49 36.87 -21.19
CA THR A 49 9.07 35.71 -20.41
C THR A 49 8.03 36.14 -19.39
N ASP A 50 6.91 35.41 -19.34
CA ASP A 50 5.80 35.63 -18.42
C ASP A 50 5.38 34.38 -17.67
N THR A 51 6.11 33.27 -17.86
CA THR A 51 5.90 32.00 -17.15
C THR A 51 7.24 31.30 -16.96
N TYR A 52 7.36 30.56 -15.86
CA TYR A 52 8.55 29.77 -15.58
C TYR A 52 8.19 28.52 -14.82
N ASN A 53 8.80 27.40 -15.19
CA ASN A 53 8.60 26.09 -14.58
C ASN A 53 9.77 25.77 -13.65
N ILE A 54 9.54 25.85 -12.35
CA ILE A 54 10.54 25.46 -11.33
C ILE A 54 10.42 23.97 -11.12
N GLN A 55 11.41 23.20 -11.60
CA GLN A 55 11.42 21.74 -11.61
C GLN A 55 12.27 21.17 -10.47
N ASP A 56 12.14 19.86 -10.25
CA ASP A 56 12.96 19.06 -9.33
C ASP A 56 12.93 19.59 -7.88
N LEU A 57 11.74 20.02 -7.46
CA LEU A 57 11.54 20.55 -6.11
C LEU A 57 11.28 19.42 -5.10
N GLU A 58 11.88 19.58 -3.93
CA GLU A 58 11.56 18.79 -2.74
C GLU A 58 10.28 19.29 -2.09
N ASP A 59 9.71 18.51 -1.17
CA ASP A 59 8.55 18.94 -0.39
C ASP A 59 8.87 20.18 0.44
N GLY A 60 7.90 21.06 0.57
CA GLY A 60 7.95 22.25 1.40
C GLY A 60 7.33 23.47 0.73
N ASN A 61 7.16 24.51 1.53
CA ASN A 61 6.69 25.80 1.05
C ASN A 61 7.83 26.64 0.48
N TYR A 62 7.69 27.07 -0.75
CA TYR A 62 8.65 27.93 -1.41
C TYR A 62 8.13 29.36 -1.48
N GLU A 63 9.00 30.31 -1.15
CA GLU A 63 8.77 31.73 -1.44
C GLU A 63 9.27 32.00 -2.86
N VAL A 64 8.40 32.47 -3.72
CA VAL A 64 8.71 32.79 -5.12
C VAL A 64 8.55 34.27 -5.36
N THR A 65 9.59 34.93 -5.89
CA THR A 65 9.56 36.32 -6.22
C THR A 65 9.90 36.54 -7.69
N VAL A 66 9.28 37.54 -8.29
CA VAL A 66 9.56 37.95 -9.66
C VAL A 66 9.72 39.48 -9.69
N CYS A 67 10.74 39.94 -10.38
CA CYS A 67 10.95 41.37 -10.65
C CYS A 67 11.53 41.58 -12.04
N SER A 68 11.38 42.80 -12.56
CA SER A 68 12.05 43.19 -13.78
C SER A 68 13.43 43.82 -13.49
N VAL A 69 14.34 43.70 -14.45
CA VAL A 69 15.73 44.19 -14.35
C VAL A 69 16.01 45.05 -15.57
N ASP A 70 16.61 46.23 -15.36
CA ASP A 70 17.06 47.09 -16.44
C ASP A 70 18.49 46.75 -16.92
N LYS A 71 18.99 47.45 -17.93
CA LYS A 71 20.32 47.21 -18.50
C LYS A 71 21.46 47.50 -17.51
N GLU A 72 21.22 48.39 -16.56
CA GLU A 72 22.18 48.71 -15.51
C GLU A 72 22.14 47.72 -14.33
N GLY A 73 21.19 46.76 -14.35
CA GLY A 73 21.05 45.78 -13.29
C GLY A 73 20.16 46.21 -12.13
N ASN A 74 19.48 47.37 -12.25
CA ASN A 74 18.52 47.78 -11.22
C ASN A 74 17.24 46.95 -11.30
N THR A 75 16.69 46.62 -10.15
CA THR A 75 15.48 45.77 -10.05
C THR A 75 14.25 46.59 -9.67
N SER A 76 13.10 46.22 -10.22
CA SER A 76 11.81 46.73 -9.77
C SER A 76 11.46 46.25 -8.37
N LEU A 77 10.34 46.75 -7.84
CA LEU A 77 9.73 46.14 -6.69
C LEU A 77 9.41 44.67 -7.00
N LYS A 78 9.58 43.80 -6.01
CA LYS A 78 9.32 42.36 -6.13
C LYS A 78 7.84 42.07 -5.94
N SER A 79 7.31 41.14 -6.73
CA SER A 79 6.07 40.49 -6.46
C SER A 79 6.39 39.12 -5.83
N THR A 80 5.64 38.72 -4.80
CA THR A 80 5.91 37.51 -4.02
C THR A 80 4.67 36.64 -3.90
N VAL A 81 4.86 35.33 -4.04
CA VAL A 81 3.83 34.32 -3.84
C VAL A 81 4.46 33.11 -3.19
N TYR A 82 3.66 32.31 -2.52
CA TYR A 82 4.10 31.08 -1.86
C TYR A 82 3.44 29.89 -2.53
N GLY A 83 4.18 28.78 -2.67
CA GLY A 83 3.67 27.55 -3.25
C GLY A 83 4.34 26.33 -2.68
N ARG A 84 3.57 25.23 -2.63
CA ARG A 84 4.05 23.92 -2.23
C ARG A 84 3.81 22.94 -3.37
N PRO A 85 4.86 22.26 -3.90
CA PRO A 85 4.68 21.25 -4.93
C PRO A 85 4.01 20.00 -4.34
N TYR A 86 3.39 19.19 -5.19
CA TYR A 86 3.02 17.83 -4.85
C TYR A 86 4.23 16.94 -5.02
N THR A 87 4.52 16.13 -4.00
CA THR A 87 5.64 15.19 -3.97
C THR A 87 5.19 13.87 -3.38
N ALA A 88 6.04 12.84 -3.45
CA ALA A 88 5.72 11.53 -2.90
C ALA A 88 5.42 11.55 -1.39
N ILE A 89 5.91 12.53 -0.65
CA ILE A 89 5.68 12.67 0.80
C ILE A 89 4.60 13.67 1.17
N HIS A 90 3.96 14.32 0.18
CA HIS A 90 2.83 15.20 0.44
C HIS A 90 1.66 14.40 1.02
N GLU A 91 0.99 14.91 2.06
CA GLU A 91 -0.07 14.17 2.78
C GLU A 91 -1.19 13.73 1.85
N MET A 92 -1.62 14.58 0.92
CA MET A 92 -2.67 14.26 -0.03
C MET A 92 -2.26 13.17 -1.02
N VAL A 93 -0.97 13.08 -1.34
CA VAL A 93 -0.43 12.03 -2.21
C VAL A 93 -0.34 10.72 -1.47
N GLN A 94 0.12 10.74 -0.23
CA GLN A 94 0.22 9.55 0.60
C GLN A 94 -1.15 8.92 0.90
N SER A 95 -2.21 9.71 0.94
CA SER A 95 -3.55 9.22 1.28
C SER A 95 -4.15 8.26 0.26
N PHE A 96 -3.69 8.27 -1.01
CA PHE A 96 -4.27 7.42 -2.06
C PHE A 96 -3.30 6.43 -2.70
N THR A 97 -2.13 6.22 -2.12
CA THR A 97 -1.05 5.48 -2.78
C THR A 97 -1.12 3.97 -2.62
N GLN A 98 -1.86 3.47 -1.63
CA GLN A 98 -1.86 2.06 -1.30
C GLN A 98 -3.07 1.34 -1.90
N ILE A 99 -2.90 0.82 -3.09
CA ILE A 99 -3.89 -0.07 -3.72
C ILE A 99 -3.78 -1.47 -3.13
N VAL A 100 -2.56 -2.02 -3.09
CA VAL A 100 -2.26 -3.31 -2.47
C VAL A 100 -1.90 -3.09 -1.01
N SER A 101 -2.77 -3.51 -0.09
CA SER A 101 -2.57 -3.35 1.35
C SER A 101 -1.61 -4.40 1.91
N SER A 102 -1.65 -5.62 1.39
CA SER A 102 -0.72 -6.69 1.72
C SER A 102 -0.68 -7.72 0.58
N HIS A 103 0.39 -8.50 0.55
CA HIS A 103 0.58 -9.54 -0.44
C HIS A 103 1.32 -10.73 0.17
N TYR A 104 1.11 -11.91 -0.42
CA TYR A 104 1.76 -13.14 0.03
C TYR A 104 2.16 -13.96 -1.18
N PHE A 105 3.38 -14.50 -1.13
CA PHE A 105 3.84 -15.50 -2.10
C PHE A 105 3.78 -16.87 -1.46
N ILE A 106 3.02 -17.75 -2.04
CA ILE A 106 2.85 -19.12 -1.55
C ILE A 106 2.82 -20.09 -2.72
N GLN A 107 3.70 -21.10 -2.71
CA GLN A 107 3.81 -22.12 -3.77
C GLN A 107 3.89 -21.52 -5.18
N ASN A 108 4.73 -20.49 -5.32
CA ASN A 108 4.92 -19.74 -6.57
C ASN A 108 3.66 -19.04 -7.08
N ARG A 109 2.70 -18.80 -6.21
CA ARG A 109 1.47 -18.05 -6.50
C ARG A 109 1.45 -16.76 -5.67
N LEU A 110 0.79 -15.76 -6.19
CA LEU A 110 0.65 -14.46 -5.54
C LEU A 110 -0.79 -14.26 -5.04
N VAL A 111 -0.90 -13.94 -3.76
CA VAL A 111 -2.17 -13.55 -3.12
C VAL A 111 -2.11 -12.07 -2.80
N LEU A 112 -3.13 -11.33 -3.21
CA LEU A 112 -3.23 -9.89 -3.05
C LEU A 112 -4.41 -9.52 -2.16
N PHE A 113 -4.19 -8.53 -1.28
CA PHE A 113 -5.24 -7.89 -0.51
C PHE A 113 -5.28 -6.40 -0.84
N PHE A 114 -6.48 -5.84 -0.93
CA PHE A 114 -6.72 -4.46 -1.31
C PHE A 114 -7.50 -3.75 -0.21
N GLN A 115 -7.30 -2.43 -0.09
CA GLN A 115 -8.08 -1.59 0.83
C GLN A 115 -9.41 -1.10 0.24
N GLY A 116 -9.62 -1.32 -1.04
CA GLY A 116 -10.71 -0.74 -1.82
C GLY A 116 -10.19 0.28 -2.83
N TRP A 117 -11.05 0.65 -3.78
CA TRP A 117 -10.68 1.57 -4.83
C TRP A 117 -10.54 2.99 -4.30
N GLU A 118 -9.50 3.68 -4.75
CA GLU A 118 -9.27 5.10 -4.49
C GLU A 118 -9.49 5.90 -5.78
N GLU A 119 -10.45 6.83 -5.76
CA GLU A 119 -10.88 7.55 -6.97
C GLU A 119 -9.79 8.45 -7.58
N ASN A 120 -8.76 8.81 -6.81
CA ASN A 120 -7.62 9.58 -7.34
C ASN A 120 -6.67 8.74 -8.21
N VAL A 121 -6.79 7.42 -8.18
CA VAL A 121 -5.96 6.54 -9.01
C VAL A 121 -6.50 6.51 -10.44
N THR A 122 -5.65 6.81 -11.41
CA THR A 122 -6.00 6.82 -12.84
C THR A 122 -5.54 5.55 -13.54
N ASP A 123 -4.47 4.93 -13.08
CA ASP A 123 -3.95 3.67 -13.63
C ASP A 123 -3.16 2.92 -12.56
N ALA A 124 -3.33 1.61 -12.53
CA ALA A 124 -2.56 0.73 -11.67
C ALA A 124 -2.48 -0.67 -12.25
N TYR A 125 -1.31 -1.27 -12.21
CA TYR A 125 -1.09 -2.63 -12.70
C TYR A 125 0.15 -3.27 -12.07
N LEU A 126 0.17 -4.60 -12.09
CA LEU A 126 1.34 -5.40 -11.75
C LEU A 126 1.96 -5.96 -13.01
N THR A 127 3.29 -6.02 -13.03
CA THR A 127 4.05 -6.82 -14.00
C THR A 127 4.80 -7.92 -13.27
N TYR A 128 4.84 -9.09 -13.86
CA TYR A 128 5.54 -10.25 -13.32
C TYR A 128 6.01 -11.16 -14.45
N THR A 129 6.89 -12.09 -14.13
CA THR A 129 7.30 -13.14 -15.07
C THR A 129 6.59 -14.44 -14.68
N LYS A 130 5.90 -15.06 -15.63
CA LYS A 130 5.27 -16.36 -15.42
C LYS A 130 6.31 -17.47 -15.36
N ALA A 131 5.92 -18.61 -14.81
CA ALA A 131 6.79 -19.77 -14.70
C ALA A 131 7.36 -20.24 -16.05
N ASP A 132 6.63 -20.03 -17.16
CA ASP A 132 7.07 -20.34 -18.51
C ASP A 132 8.04 -19.30 -19.12
N GLY A 133 8.38 -18.25 -18.38
CA GLY A 133 9.26 -17.17 -18.79
C GLY A 133 8.57 -16.02 -19.52
N SER A 134 7.28 -16.14 -19.84
CA SER A 134 6.53 -15.05 -20.47
C SER A 134 6.19 -13.96 -19.47
N THR A 135 5.96 -12.74 -19.98
CA THR A 135 5.55 -11.59 -19.14
C THR A 135 4.06 -11.68 -18.83
N GLY A 136 3.73 -11.49 -17.54
CA GLY A 136 2.38 -11.33 -17.08
C GLY A 136 2.08 -9.87 -16.73
N ASN A 137 0.82 -9.48 -16.90
CA ASN A 137 0.32 -8.16 -16.52
C ASN A 137 -1.05 -8.32 -15.88
N LEU A 138 -1.24 -7.72 -14.72
CA LEU A 138 -2.51 -7.70 -14.02
C LEU A 138 -2.97 -6.26 -13.88
N ASP A 139 -4.08 -5.91 -14.54
CA ASP A 139 -4.73 -4.61 -14.37
C ASP A 139 -5.44 -4.55 -13.02
N LEU A 140 -5.06 -3.59 -12.18
CA LEU A 140 -5.67 -3.33 -10.88
C LEU A 140 -6.74 -2.26 -11.03
N ASN A 141 -7.85 -2.65 -11.63
CA ASN A 141 -8.99 -1.77 -11.84
C ASN A 141 -9.94 -1.75 -10.63
N LYS A 142 -10.93 -0.87 -10.67
CA LYS A 142 -11.93 -0.71 -9.61
C LYS A 142 -12.67 -2.00 -9.30
N GLN A 143 -13.01 -2.78 -10.33
CA GLN A 143 -13.73 -4.03 -10.19
C GLN A 143 -12.94 -5.07 -9.40
N LEU A 144 -11.65 -5.22 -9.73
CA LEU A 144 -10.78 -6.16 -9.03
C LEU A 144 -10.48 -5.70 -7.61
N VAL A 145 -10.06 -4.45 -7.45
CA VAL A 145 -9.65 -3.89 -6.16
C VAL A 145 -10.79 -3.90 -5.15
N ASN A 146 -12.01 -3.66 -5.56
CA ASN A 146 -13.17 -3.70 -4.68
C ASN A 146 -13.61 -5.10 -4.26
N LYS A 147 -13.01 -6.16 -4.82
CA LYS A 147 -13.16 -7.52 -4.29
C LYS A 147 -12.40 -7.74 -2.98
N LEU A 148 -11.44 -6.88 -2.68
CA LEU A 148 -10.62 -6.83 -1.47
C LEU A 148 -9.57 -7.95 -1.37
N TYR A 149 -9.68 -9.04 -2.08
CA TYR A 149 -8.71 -10.14 -2.11
C TYR A 149 -8.71 -10.85 -3.46
N TYR A 150 -7.57 -11.40 -3.82
CA TYR A 150 -7.40 -12.06 -5.12
C TYR A 150 -6.24 -13.06 -5.11
N LEU A 151 -6.48 -14.25 -5.64
CA LEU A 151 -5.43 -15.21 -5.94
C LEU A 151 -5.10 -15.11 -7.43
N LEU A 152 -3.87 -14.69 -7.75
CA LEU A 152 -3.41 -14.61 -9.14
C LEU A 152 -3.36 -16.04 -9.73
N PRO A 153 -4.05 -16.30 -10.89
CA PRO A 153 -4.10 -17.65 -11.45
C PRO A 153 -2.75 -18.18 -11.96
N ASP A 154 -1.87 -17.29 -12.41
CA ASP A 154 -0.59 -17.67 -12.98
C ASP A 154 0.40 -18.11 -11.90
N GLU A 155 1.19 -19.14 -12.20
CA GLU A 155 2.41 -19.41 -11.46
C GLU A 155 3.49 -18.41 -11.85
N ILE A 156 4.25 -17.94 -10.86
CA ILE A 156 5.25 -16.89 -10.99
C ILE A 156 6.65 -17.49 -10.94
N ASP A 157 7.54 -17.00 -11.79
CA ASP A 157 8.98 -17.19 -11.64
C ASP A 157 9.47 -16.29 -10.48
N MET A 158 9.68 -16.91 -9.32
CA MET A 158 10.06 -16.21 -8.09
C MET A 158 11.47 -15.62 -8.13
N SER A 159 12.28 -15.95 -9.13
CA SER A 159 13.61 -15.36 -9.34
C SER A 159 13.55 -13.99 -10.01
N LYS A 160 12.39 -13.58 -10.52
CA LYS A 160 12.16 -12.31 -11.21
C LYS A 160 11.29 -11.39 -10.35
N PRO A 161 11.48 -10.06 -10.44
CA PRO A 161 10.71 -9.12 -9.64
C PRO A 161 9.24 -9.05 -10.06
N VAL A 162 8.37 -8.83 -9.09
CA VAL A 162 6.98 -8.42 -9.29
C VAL A 162 6.89 -6.94 -8.98
N GLU A 163 6.45 -6.13 -9.94
CA GLU A 163 6.46 -4.69 -9.83
C GLU A 163 5.06 -4.10 -9.90
N LEU A 164 4.79 -3.15 -9.00
CA LEU A 164 3.55 -2.40 -8.93
C LEU A 164 3.76 -1.01 -9.53
N TYR A 165 2.97 -0.68 -10.56
CA TYR A 165 2.92 0.63 -11.21
C TYR A 165 1.63 1.33 -10.84
N ARG A 166 1.72 2.63 -10.55
CA ARG A 166 0.57 3.45 -10.16
C ARG A 166 0.71 4.85 -10.71
N SER A 167 -0.41 5.40 -11.16
CA SER A 167 -0.57 6.79 -11.52
C SER A 167 -1.85 7.33 -10.93
N GLY A 168 -1.89 8.62 -10.68
CA GLY A 168 -3.07 9.25 -10.12
C GLY A 168 -3.15 10.73 -10.40
N HIS A 169 -4.27 11.33 -10.06
CA HIS A 169 -4.51 12.75 -10.18
C HIS A 169 -5.17 13.31 -8.93
N ILE A 170 -4.68 14.43 -8.45
CA ILE A 170 -5.23 15.16 -7.32
C ILE A 170 -5.75 16.50 -7.82
N GLN A 171 -6.96 16.88 -7.41
CA GLN A 171 -7.50 18.19 -7.69
C GLN A 171 -6.56 19.27 -7.14
N GLY A 172 -6.20 20.23 -7.97
CA GLY A 172 -5.24 21.28 -7.63
C GLY A 172 -3.81 21.01 -8.07
N CYS A 173 -3.50 19.77 -8.49
CA CYS A 173 -2.21 19.44 -9.11
C CYS A 173 -2.32 19.58 -10.63
N GLU A 174 -1.37 20.32 -11.24
CA GLU A 174 -1.35 20.52 -12.70
C GLU A 174 -1.05 19.22 -13.45
N ASP A 175 -0.33 18.30 -12.82
CA ASP A 175 0.18 17.11 -13.48
C ASP A 175 -0.55 15.85 -13.02
N GLU A 176 -0.54 14.83 -13.88
CA GLU A 176 -0.73 13.45 -13.44
C GLU A 176 0.47 13.03 -12.58
N ILE A 177 0.20 12.35 -11.48
CA ILE A 177 1.21 11.83 -10.56
C ILE A 177 1.60 10.44 -11.01
N ASN A 178 2.85 10.27 -11.42
CA ASN A 178 3.41 8.97 -11.80
C ASN A 178 4.37 8.51 -10.71
N PHE A 179 3.95 7.52 -9.93
CA PHE A 179 4.81 6.96 -8.90
C PHE A 179 5.90 6.09 -9.52
N ALA A 180 7.09 6.12 -8.92
CA ALA A 180 8.10 5.15 -9.24
C ALA A 180 7.56 3.74 -8.94
N PRO A 181 7.83 2.72 -9.78
CA PRO A 181 7.38 1.37 -9.52
C PRO A 181 7.94 0.85 -8.21
N THR A 182 7.11 0.09 -7.47
CA THR A 182 7.51 -0.56 -6.23
C THR A 182 7.53 -2.07 -6.42
N THR A 183 8.54 -2.71 -5.85
CA THR A 183 8.67 -4.17 -5.90
C THR A 183 7.88 -4.81 -4.77
N LEU A 184 7.08 -5.83 -5.08
CA LEU A 184 6.45 -6.67 -4.07
C LEU A 184 7.46 -7.72 -3.61
N GLU A 185 8.01 -7.51 -2.40
CA GLU A 185 9.02 -8.41 -1.85
C GLU A 185 8.41 -9.68 -1.26
N ASN A 186 9.12 -10.80 -1.40
CA ASN A 186 8.75 -12.06 -0.74
C ASN A 186 9.29 -12.07 0.70
N ILE A 187 8.70 -11.25 1.55
CA ILE A 187 9.03 -11.16 2.97
C ILE A 187 7.87 -11.72 3.77
N LYS A 188 8.14 -12.68 4.66
CA LYS A 188 7.13 -13.27 5.53
C LYS A 188 6.97 -12.42 6.78
N LEU A 189 5.86 -11.69 6.85
CA LEU A 189 5.48 -10.89 7.99
C LEU A 189 4.30 -11.54 8.70
N PHE A 190 4.41 -11.66 10.03
CA PHE A 190 3.36 -12.23 10.87
C PHE A 190 2.74 -11.16 11.76
N SER A 191 1.44 -11.26 11.99
CA SER A 191 0.72 -10.36 12.90
C SER A 191 1.17 -10.58 14.35
N ALA A 192 0.98 -9.57 15.18
CA ALA A 192 1.34 -9.62 16.60
C ALA A 192 0.58 -10.75 17.33
N ASN A 193 -0.71 -10.93 17.04
CA ASN A 193 -1.52 -11.99 17.64
C ASN A 193 -1.00 -13.37 17.29
N PHE A 194 -0.65 -13.60 16.04
CA PHE A 194 -0.12 -14.88 15.59
C PHE A 194 1.24 -15.17 16.22
N LYS A 195 2.13 -14.17 16.24
CA LYS A 195 3.44 -14.34 16.92
C LYS A 195 3.29 -14.68 18.40
N GLN A 196 2.38 -13.99 19.08
CA GLN A 196 2.13 -14.24 20.49
C GLN A 196 1.59 -15.66 20.74
N GLU A 197 0.67 -16.15 19.91
CA GLU A 197 0.12 -17.48 20.05
C GLU A 197 1.16 -18.56 19.75
N MET A 198 1.99 -18.37 18.75
CA MET A 198 3.07 -19.31 18.41
C MET A 198 4.18 -19.29 19.46
N LYS A 199 4.48 -18.12 20.03
CA LYS A 199 5.38 -18.01 21.18
C LYS A 199 4.87 -18.82 22.36
N ARG A 200 3.57 -18.74 22.64
CA ARG A 200 2.94 -19.51 23.74
C ARG A 200 3.02 -21.02 23.49
N GLN A 201 2.78 -21.48 22.27
CA GLN A 201 2.76 -22.90 21.92
C GLN A 201 4.15 -23.52 21.80
N TYR A 202 5.08 -22.81 21.19
CA TYR A 202 6.39 -23.35 20.79
C TYR A 202 7.57 -22.75 21.56
N GLY A 203 7.34 -21.72 22.37
CA GLY A 203 8.41 -21.03 23.09
C GLY A 203 9.32 -20.18 22.21
N PHE A 204 8.83 -19.74 21.07
CA PHE A 204 9.59 -18.83 20.20
C PHE A 204 9.88 -17.50 20.90
N ASP A 205 10.96 -16.84 20.50
CA ASP A 205 11.26 -15.48 20.90
C ASP A 205 10.27 -14.50 20.24
N GLU A 206 10.65 -13.25 20.01
CA GLU A 206 9.75 -12.25 19.43
C GLU A 206 9.38 -12.54 17.97
N GLU A 207 10.24 -13.24 17.23
CA GLU A 207 10.02 -13.55 15.83
C GLU A 207 9.84 -15.04 15.59
N ILE A 208 9.02 -15.36 14.58
CA ILE A 208 8.79 -16.74 14.16
C ILE A 208 9.98 -17.22 13.34
N PRO A 209 10.59 -18.37 13.67
CA PRO A 209 11.70 -18.90 12.91
C PRO A 209 11.31 -19.19 11.46
N GLU A 210 12.13 -18.80 10.51
CA GLU A 210 11.89 -18.99 9.08
C GLU A 210 11.82 -20.50 8.72
N ASP A 211 12.67 -21.32 9.31
CA ASP A 211 12.65 -22.78 9.10
C ASP A 211 11.33 -23.39 9.56
N TRP A 212 10.80 -22.96 10.69
CA TRP A 212 9.50 -23.42 11.16
C TRP A 212 8.40 -23.05 10.19
N ALA A 213 8.36 -21.79 9.72
CA ALA A 213 7.34 -21.30 8.79
C ALA A 213 7.34 -22.07 7.46
N SER A 214 8.52 -22.47 6.98
CA SER A 214 8.65 -23.20 5.71
C SER A 214 8.40 -24.70 5.81
N THR A 215 8.44 -25.29 7.00
CA THR A 215 8.36 -26.73 7.20
C THR A 215 7.15 -27.21 7.99
N VAL A 216 6.47 -26.32 8.71
CA VAL A 216 5.32 -26.70 9.54
C VAL A 216 4.18 -27.24 8.69
N GLU A 217 3.63 -28.37 9.09
CA GLU A 217 2.54 -29.05 8.40
C GLU A 217 1.20 -28.91 9.14
N GLU A 218 1.22 -28.69 10.45
CA GLU A 218 0.02 -28.56 11.26
C GLU A 218 0.14 -27.36 12.21
N VAL A 219 -0.92 -26.56 12.27
CA VAL A 219 -1.02 -25.40 13.18
C VAL A 219 -2.30 -25.49 13.98
N ASN A 220 -2.20 -25.19 15.27
CA ASN A 220 -3.33 -25.09 16.20
C ASN A 220 -3.62 -23.63 16.49
N LEU A 221 -4.85 -23.17 16.27
CA LEU A 221 -5.32 -21.86 16.68
C LEU A 221 -6.45 -22.02 17.71
N ASN A 222 -6.24 -21.44 18.89
CA ASN A 222 -7.13 -21.64 20.04
C ASN A 222 -7.67 -20.34 20.61
N TRP A 223 -7.25 -19.16 20.09
CA TRP A 223 -7.60 -17.87 20.63
C TRP A 223 -8.24 -16.96 19.56
N THR A 224 -8.92 -15.94 20.03
CA THR A 224 -9.51 -14.94 19.15
C THR A 224 -8.42 -14.23 18.34
N ILE A 225 -8.60 -14.19 17.03
CA ILE A 225 -7.64 -13.66 16.07
C ILE A 225 -8.35 -12.73 15.06
N GLY A 226 -7.62 -11.77 14.47
CA GLY A 226 -8.17 -10.82 13.51
C GLY A 226 -8.63 -11.49 12.22
N ASN A 227 -7.73 -12.26 11.61
CA ASN A 227 -7.98 -13.06 10.40
C ASN A 227 -6.93 -14.16 10.29
N PHE A 228 -7.03 -14.97 9.26
CA PHE A 228 -6.11 -16.09 9.04
C PHE A 228 -5.02 -15.82 8.00
N CYS A 229 -4.77 -14.56 7.64
CA CYS A 229 -3.78 -14.20 6.61
C CYS A 229 -2.37 -14.73 6.92
N ASP A 230 -1.98 -14.79 8.19
CA ASP A 230 -0.67 -15.32 8.59
C ASP A 230 -0.39 -16.73 8.07
N LEU A 231 -1.44 -17.53 7.89
CA LEU A 231 -1.33 -18.91 7.37
C LEU A 231 -0.81 -18.94 5.93
N LEU A 232 -0.96 -17.85 5.17
CA LEU A 232 -0.42 -17.74 3.82
C LEU A 232 1.11 -17.68 3.80
N ASN A 233 1.75 -17.44 4.94
CA ASN A 233 3.20 -17.51 5.10
C ASN A 233 3.73 -18.93 5.37
N LEU A 234 2.82 -19.89 5.56
CA LEU A 234 3.16 -21.27 5.92
C LEU A 234 3.06 -22.15 4.67
N THR A 235 4.13 -22.24 3.93
CA THR A 235 4.14 -22.83 2.57
C THR A 235 3.89 -24.33 2.52
N ASN A 236 4.05 -25.02 3.62
CA ASN A 236 3.89 -26.48 3.68
C ASN A 236 2.71 -26.92 4.58
N LEU A 237 1.81 -26.01 4.92
CA LEU A 237 0.69 -26.29 5.81
C LEU A 237 -0.29 -27.28 5.17
N LYS A 238 -0.58 -28.38 5.88
CA LYS A 238 -1.50 -29.43 5.45
C LYS A 238 -2.74 -29.53 6.32
N LYS A 239 -2.66 -29.03 7.56
CA LYS A 239 -3.74 -29.16 8.52
C LYS A 239 -3.81 -27.95 9.45
N LEU A 240 -5.02 -27.44 9.59
CA LEU A 240 -5.34 -26.40 10.56
C LEU A 240 -6.30 -26.99 11.59
N VAL A 241 -5.93 -26.91 12.87
CA VAL A 241 -6.75 -27.37 13.98
C VAL A 241 -7.25 -26.17 14.77
N LEU A 242 -8.56 -26.03 14.86
CA LEU A 242 -9.21 -24.88 15.46
C LEU A 242 -9.88 -25.25 16.78
N GLY A 243 -9.46 -24.61 17.87
CA GLY A 243 -10.12 -24.67 19.16
C GLY A 243 -9.96 -25.98 19.97
N LYS A 244 -9.12 -26.89 19.53
CA LYS A 244 -8.96 -28.21 20.19
C LYS A 244 -8.45 -28.08 21.62
N GLN A 245 -7.53 -27.15 21.87
CA GLN A 245 -6.90 -26.97 23.17
C GLN A 245 -7.59 -25.91 24.03
N ARG A 246 -8.69 -25.37 23.55
CA ARG A 246 -9.49 -24.39 24.28
C ARG A 246 -10.81 -25.04 24.72
N TYR A 247 -10.80 -25.60 25.90
CA TYR A 247 -11.94 -26.25 26.49
C TYR A 247 -13.04 -25.24 26.85
N ILE A 248 -14.28 -25.58 26.54
CA ILE A 248 -15.46 -24.85 27.01
C ILE A 248 -15.96 -25.53 28.27
N ARG A 249 -16.00 -24.80 29.38
CA ARG A 249 -16.49 -25.34 30.65
C ARG A 249 -17.98 -25.75 30.54
N GLU A 250 -18.40 -26.75 31.29
CA GLU A 250 -19.79 -27.28 31.26
C GLU A 250 -20.83 -26.20 31.56
N ASP A 251 -20.53 -25.30 32.52
CA ASP A 251 -21.41 -24.18 32.88
C ASP A 251 -21.53 -23.12 31.78
N LEU A 252 -20.68 -23.14 30.78
CA LEU A 252 -20.67 -22.22 29.63
C LEU A 252 -21.12 -22.89 28.32
N VAL A 253 -21.47 -24.15 28.34
CA VAL A 253 -21.86 -24.86 27.10
C VAL A 253 -23.08 -24.23 26.42
N ASN A 254 -23.99 -23.66 27.21
CA ASN A 254 -25.17 -22.94 26.70
C ASN A 254 -24.90 -21.49 26.28
N ASP A 255 -23.76 -20.94 26.63
CA ASP A 255 -23.32 -19.59 26.23
C ASP A 255 -22.11 -19.67 25.30
N THR A 256 -22.36 -20.28 24.13
CA THR A 256 -21.29 -20.55 23.16
C THR A 256 -20.70 -19.30 22.54
N GLU A 257 -21.48 -18.18 22.50
CA GLU A 257 -20.99 -16.93 21.88
C GLU A 257 -19.90 -16.27 22.70
N THR A 258 -20.02 -16.28 24.05
CA THR A 258 -19.03 -15.65 24.92
C THR A 258 -17.82 -16.53 25.18
N ALA A 259 -18.00 -17.86 25.14
CA ALA A 259 -16.94 -18.82 25.41
C ALA A 259 -16.07 -19.15 24.19
N GLN A 260 -16.59 -18.93 22.99
CA GLN A 260 -15.89 -19.30 21.73
C GLN A 260 -14.77 -18.33 21.38
N SER A 261 -13.69 -18.87 20.82
CA SER A 261 -12.73 -18.09 20.08
C SER A 261 -13.34 -17.62 18.76
N LYS A 262 -13.02 -16.39 18.37
CA LYS A 262 -13.60 -15.71 17.20
C LYS A 262 -12.51 -15.35 16.22
N VAL A 263 -12.88 -15.21 14.96
CA VAL A 263 -12.13 -14.51 13.94
C VAL A 263 -12.93 -13.26 13.58
N TYR A 264 -12.28 -12.07 13.60
CA TYR A 264 -12.99 -10.83 13.37
C TYR A 264 -13.37 -10.64 11.91
N ASP A 265 -12.48 -10.99 10.98
CA ASP A 265 -12.76 -10.91 9.55
C ASP A 265 -12.98 -12.31 8.97
N SER A 266 -14.24 -12.72 8.97
CA SER A 266 -14.63 -14.05 8.48
C SER A 266 -14.50 -14.18 6.97
N ALA A 267 -14.79 -13.12 6.20
CA ALA A 267 -14.74 -13.16 4.74
C ALA A 267 -13.32 -13.36 4.23
N ILE A 268 -12.36 -12.61 4.78
CA ILE A 268 -10.93 -12.79 4.45
C ILE A 268 -10.46 -14.16 4.89
N SER A 269 -10.88 -14.61 6.08
CA SER A 269 -10.47 -15.92 6.61
C SER A 269 -11.02 -17.08 5.78
N ASP A 270 -12.25 -16.99 5.33
CA ASP A 270 -12.82 -17.96 4.38
C ASP A 270 -12.01 -18.01 3.08
N PHE A 271 -11.66 -16.84 2.54
CA PHE A 271 -10.82 -16.75 1.33
C PHE A 271 -9.45 -17.40 1.56
N VAL A 272 -8.81 -17.15 2.70
CA VAL A 272 -7.51 -17.76 3.04
C VAL A 272 -7.61 -19.28 3.07
N LEU A 273 -8.61 -19.82 3.75
CA LEU A 273 -8.79 -21.29 3.85
C LEU A 273 -9.08 -21.90 2.48
N GLN A 274 -9.93 -21.28 1.67
CA GLN A 274 -10.21 -21.74 0.32
C GLN A 274 -8.96 -21.71 -0.56
N THR A 275 -8.15 -20.65 -0.44
CA THR A 275 -6.88 -20.52 -1.17
C THR A 275 -5.91 -21.64 -0.78
N LEU A 276 -5.75 -21.91 0.51
CA LEU A 276 -4.88 -22.99 0.98
C LEU A 276 -5.33 -24.35 0.45
N HIS A 277 -6.63 -24.60 0.42
CA HIS A 277 -7.19 -25.85 -0.11
C HIS A 277 -7.05 -25.92 -1.65
N GLU A 278 -7.21 -24.82 -2.36
CA GLU A 278 -6.99 -24.78 -3.81
C GLU A 278 -5.54 -25.07 -4.19
N LEU A 279 -4.59 -24.52 -3.43
CA LEU A 279 -3.15 -24.74 -3.65
C LEU A 279 -2.69 -26.13 -3.20
N ASN A 280 -3.35 -26.71 -2.21
CA ASN A 280 -3.12 -28.07 -1.72
C ASN A 280 -4.44 -28.76 -1.44
N PRO A 281 -4.94 -29.63 -2.35
CA PRO A 281 -6.21 -30.32 -2.14
C PRO A 281 -6.25 -31.24 -0.90
N GLU A 282 -5.09 -31.61 -0.34
CA GLU A 282 -5.01 -32.38 0.91
C GLU A 282 -5.16 -31.51 2.16
N PHE A 283 -5.14 -30.17 2.02
CA PHE A 283 -5.33 -29.27 3.14
C PHE A 283 -6.72 -29.47 3.76
N VAL A 284 -6.74 -29.66 5.08
CA VAL A 284 -7.95 -29.91 5.85
C VAL A 284 -7.96 -29.04 7.11
N VAL A 285 -9.16 -28.63 7.50
CA VAL A 285 -9.42 -27.92 8.76
C VAL A 285 -10.24 -28.82 9.68
N GLU A 286 -9.76 -29.01 10.91
CA GLU A 286 -10.53 -29.66 11.97
C GLU A 286 -10.99 -28.60 12.97
N ARG A 287 -12.30 -28.52 13.19
CA ARG A 287 -12.89 -27.52 14.09
C ARG A 287 -13.49 -28.23 15.33
N TYR A 288 -13.02 -27.82 16.48
CA TYR A 288 -13.46 -28.34 17.79
C TYR A 288 -14.26 -27.28 18.55
N ASN A 289 -15.14 -27.74 19.43
CA ASN A 289 -15.85 -26.94 20.42
C ASN A 289 -16.64 -25.77 19.81
N LYS A 290 -17.04 -25.88 18.56
CA LYS A 290 -17.74 -24.84 17.80
C LYS A 290 -17.02 -23.48 17.77
N HIS A 291 -15.70 -23.48 17.96
CA HIS A 291 -14.89 -22.26 17.83
C HIS A 291 -14.91 -21.73 16.41
N TYR A 292 -14.72 -20.41 16.26
CA TYR A 292 -14.70 -19.75 14.96
C TYR A 292 -15.97 -20.00 14.13
N SER A 293 -17.12 -19.91 14.80
CA SER A 293 -18.43 -20.30 14.24
C SER A 293 -18.88 -19.44 13.05
N THR A 294 -18.27 -18.26 12.84
CA THR A 294 -18.59 -17.36 11.72
C THR A 294 -17.94 -17.76 10.40
N LEU A 295 -17.03 -18.73 10.41
CA LEU A 295 -16.46 -19.28 9.17
C LEU A 295 -17.53 -20.01 8.38
N SER A 296 -17.49 -19.86 7.05
CA SER A 296 -18.38 -20.58 6.15
C SER A 296 -18.08 -22.07 6.15
N SER A 297 -19.12 -22.89 5.99
CA SER A 297 -18.96 -24.33 5.82
C SER A 297 -18.27 -24.64 4.49
N ALA A 298 -17.41 -25.65 4.49
CA ALA A 298 -16.76 -26.17 3.29
C ALA A 298 -16.45 -27.65 3.49
N ASP A 299 -16.32 -28.40 2.40
CA ASP A 299 -16.06 -29.84 2.45
C ASP A 299 -14.76 -30.20 3.16
N PHE A 300 -13.76 -29.32 3.10
CA PHE A 300 -12.48 -29.53 3.77
C PHE A 300 -12.48 -29.08 5.24
N ILE A 301 -13.58 -28.52 5.75
CA ILE A 301 -13.74 -28.16 7.18
C ILE A 301 -14.56 -29.25 7.86
N VAL A 302 -13.90 -30.00 8.73
CA VAL A 302 -14.48 -31.13 9.43
C VAL A 302 -14.82 -30.75 10.89
N GLU A 303 -16.09 -30.88 11.26
CA GLU A 303 -16.54 -30.64 12.61
C GLU A 303 -16.18 -31.83 13.50
N LYS A 304 -15.48 -31.59 14.61
CA LYS A 304 -15.02 -32.64 15.54
C LYS A 304 -15.79 -32.70 16.88
N GLY A 305 -16.72 -31.76 17.09
CA GLY A 305 -17.48 -31.70 18.33
C GLY A 305 -16.66 -31.16 19.50
N LEU A 306 -17.00 -31.57 20.71
CA LEU A 306 -16.30 -31.17 21.92
C LEU A 306 -15.02 -32.01 22.08
N SER A 307 -13.91 -31.35 22.34
CA SER A 307 -12.68 -32.07 22.72
C SER A 307 -12.65 -32.29 24.23
N ALA A 308 -12.12 -33.44 24.65
CA ALA A 308 -11.79 -33.66 26.05
C ALA A 308 -10.62 -32.75 26.46
N LEU A 309 -10.60 -32.32 27.71
CA LEU A 309 -9.42 -31.65 28.28
C LEU A 309 -8.24 -32.60 28.19
N PRO A 310 -7.07 -32.11 27.82
CA PRO A 310 -5.87 -32.93 27.86
C PRO A 310 -5.50 -33.36 29.28
#